data_0e3e66fdba95225a71c40a3837f94b13
#
_entry.id   0e3e66fdba95225a71c40a3837f94b13
#
_cell.length_a   1.000
_cell.length_b   1.000
_cell.length_c   1.000
_cell.angle_alpha   90.00
_cell.angle_beta   90.00
_cell.angle_gamma   90.00
#
_symmetry.space_group_name_H-M   'P 1'
#
loop_
_entity.id
_entity.type
_entity.pdbx_description
1 polymer ?
#
loop_
_entity_poly.entity_id
_entity_poly.type
_entity_poly.pdbx_seq_one_letter_code
_entity_poly.pdbx_strand_id
1 'polypeptide(L)'
;MNTTELIELNNKLIAKLQKSMMSAANKHLGQRYVYYDTYAEKHKKPPYRVRVTVNGKFVSNKSFKDLRPALIYRDQVVEEQIARLEQENAELRAELEKAKLAAENPGYVRAIKGLIKRLSAKDLTSKTNQSGQKYIAYDRCSDSGMYGVHISLNGEVLVDKRFPNVCEAVTHRDRAIKKVLAELNDRLAKFE
;
A
#
# COMPACT_ATOMS: atom_id res chain seq x y z
N MET A 1 -1.39 -12.73 -14.44
CA MET A 1 -2.55 -12.88 -13.54
C MET A 1 -2.86 -11.48 -13.03
N ASN A 2 -4.08 -10.99 -13.19
CA ASN A 2 -4.47 -9.67 -12.72
C ASN A 2 -4.85 -9.71 -11.22
N THR A 3 -4.97 -8.53 -10.59
CA THR A 3 -5.26 -8.40 -9.15
C THR A 3 -6.57 -9.09 -8.75
N THR A 4 -7.59 -9.03 -9.60
CA THR A 4 -8.89 -9.67 -9.35
C THR A 4 -8.77 -11.20 -9.37
N GLU A 5 -8.05 -11.75 -10.35
CA GLU A 5 -7.77 -13.20 -10.45
C GLU A 5 -7.01 -13.71 -9.22
N LEU A 6 -6.07 -12.91 -8.70
CA LEU A 6 -5.30 -13.25 -7.50
C LEU A 6 -6.19 -13.31 -6.25
N ILE A 7 -7.07 -12.32 -6.08
CA ILE A 7 -8.06 -12.30 -4.98
C ILE A 7 -8.98 -13.53 -5.04
N GLU A 8 -9.45 -13.89 -6.23
CA GLU A 8 -10.29 -15.08 -6.41
C GLU A 8 -9.53 -16.38 -6.08
N LEU A 9 -8.27 -16.47 -6.48
CA LEU A 9 -7.42 -17.63 -6.15
C LEU A 9 -7.23 -17.73 -4.63
N ASN A 10 -6.90 -16.64 -3.96
CA ASN A 10 -6.75 -16.60 -2.51
C ASN A 10 -8.05 -17.01 -1.80
N ASN A 11 -9.20 -16.52 -2.25
CA ASN A 11 -10.51 -16.91 -1.69
C ASN A 11 -10.77 -18.41 -1.83
N LYS A 12 -10.44 -19.02 -3.00
CA LYS A 12 -10.54 -20.48 -3.20
C LYS A 12 -9.61 -21.25 -2.26
N LEU A 13 -8.42 -20.72 -1.99
CA LEU A 13 -7.47 -21.34 -1.06
C LEU A 13 -7.96 -21.25 0.39
N ILE A 14 -8.45 -20.09 0.82
CA ILE A 14 -9.06 -19.88 2.15
C ILE A 14 -10.20 -20.88 2.36
N ALA A 15 -11.14 -20.96 1.43
CA ALA A 15 -12.26 -21.90 1.50
C ALA A 15 -11.79 -23.37 1.60
N LYS A 16 -10.74 -23.73 0.86
CA LYS A 16 -10.12 -25.06 0.92
C LYS A 16 -9.45 -25.34 2.27
N LEU A 17 -8.79 -24.37 2.85
CA LEU A 17 -8.16 -24.47 4.16
C LEU A 17 -9.21 -24.58 5.26
N GLN A 18 -10.24 -23.74 5.28
CA GLN A 18 -11.36 -23.79 6.22
C GLN A 18 -12.07 -25.15 6.17
N LYS A 19 -12.39 -25.64 4.97
CA LYS A 19 -13.00 -26.96 4.79
C LYS A 19 -12.09 -28.08 5.29
N SER A 20 -10.78 -27.89 5.28
CA SER A 20 -9.83 -28.91 5.75
C SER A 20 -9.81 -29.09 7.26
N MET A 21 -10.19 -28.07 8.03
CA MET A 21 -10.34 -28.17 9.48
C MET A 21 -11.56 -29.01 9.86
N MET A 22 -12.58 -29.09 8.99
CA MET A 22 -13.87 -29.74 9.24
C MET A 22 -14.00 -31.15 8.64
N SER A 23 -13.11 -31.56 7.73
CA SER A 23 -13.32 -32.81 6.97
C SER A 23 -12.19 -33.82 7.05
N ALA A 24 -12.58 -35.09 7.22
CA ALA A 24 -11.73 -36.26 7.11
C ALA A 24 -11.28 -36.47 5.64
N ALA A 25 -9.99 -36.40 5.36
CA ALA A 25 -9.44 -36.72 4.04
C ALA A 25 -8.33 -37.77 4.07
N ASN A 26 -7.93 -38.26 5.24
CA ASN A 26 -6.99 -39.34 5.40
C ASN A 26 -7.72 -40.61 5.77
N LYS A 27 -7.63 -41.68 4.95
CA LYS A 27 -8.31 -42.95 5.15
C LYS A 27 -8.00 -43.63 6.49
N HIS A 28 -6.84 -43.33 7.10
CA HIS A 28 -6.40 -43.95 8.35
C HIS A 28 -6.74 -43.14 9.62
N LEU A 29 -6.74 -41.79 9.54
CA LEU A 29 -6.94 -40.93 10.70
C LEU A 29 -8.19 -40.07 10.62
N GLY A 30 -8.84 -39.99 9.44
CA GLY A 30 -9.97 -39.11 9.25
C GLY A 30 -9.64 -37.60 9.33
N GLN A 31 -8.36 -37.24 9.33
CA GLN A 31 -7.90 -35.89 9.53
C GLN A 31 -7.05 -35.41 8.36
N ARG A 32 -7.40 -34.28 7.76
CA ARG A 32 -6.63 -33.69 6.68
C ARG A 32 -5.33 -33.07 7.22
N TYR A 33 -4.25 -33.16 6.42
CA TYR A 33 -2.91 -32.68 6.74
C TYR A 33 -2.22 -33.37 7.92
N VAL A 34 -2.82 -34.38 8.55
CA VAL A 34 -2.18 -35.20 9.56
C VAL A 34 -2.03 -36.62 9.02
N TYR A 35 -0.83 -37.16 9.04
CA TYR A 35 -0.48 -38.47 8.53
C TYR A 35 0.10 -39.31 9.66
N TYR A 36 -0.24 -40.61 9.68
CA TYR A 36 0.38 -41.56 10.55
C TYR A 36 1.46 -42.34 9.78
N ASP A 37 2.69 -42.30 10.27
CA ASP A 37 3.83 -42.95 9.67
C ASP A 37 4.19 -44.22 10.44
N THR A 38 3.74 -45.37 9.92
CA THR A 38 3.98 -46.69 10.52
C THR A 38 5.45 -47.08 10.53
N TYR A 39 6.26 -46.55 9.59
CA TYR A 39 7.70 -46.77 9.59
C TYR A 39 8.38 -46.03 10.73
N ALA A 40 7.99 -44.77 10.99
CA ALA A 40 8.46 -43.99 12.10
C ALA A 40 8.15 -44.66 13.45
N GLU A 41 6.96 -45.21 13.61
CA GLU A 41 6.56 -45.95 14.81
C GLU A 41 7.47 -47.16 15.06
N LYS A 42 7.71 -48.00 14.04
CA LYS A 42 8.62 -49.17 14.12
C LYS A 42 10.03 -48.80 14.55
N HIS A 43 10.46 -47.59 14.20
CA HIS A 43 11.80 -47.07 14.55
C HIS A 43 11.80 -46.16 15.79
N LYS A 44 10.74 -46.17 16.62
CA LYS A 44 10.57 -45.35 17.83
C LYS A 44 10.70 -43.84 17.56
N LYS A 45 10.36 -43.39 16.35
CA LYS A 45 10.26 -41.97 15.95
C LYS A 45 8.84 -41.47 16.10
N PRO A 46 8.60 -40.14 16.22
CA PRO A 46 7.26 -39.57 16.31
C PRO A 46 6.41 -39.94 15.06
N PRO A 47 5.30 -40.71 15.23
CA PRO A 47 4.56 -41.28 14.11
C PRO A 47 3.55 -40.31 13.46
N TYR A 48 3.13 -39.26 14.17
CA TYR A 48 2.15 -38.30 13.63
C TYR A 48 2.87 -37.16 12.91
N ARG A 49 2.68 -37.06 11.61
CA ARG A 49 3.30 -36.02 10.79
C ARG A 49 2.28 -35.01 10.30
N VAL A 50 2.46 -33.74 10.64
CA VAL A 50 1.66 -32.63 10.10
C VAL A 50 2.35 -32.09 8.85
N ARG A 51 1.64 -32.13 7.72
CA ARG A 51 2.15 -31.63 6.43
C ARG A 51 1.10 -30.75 5.76
N VAL A 52 1.30 -29.44 5.86
CA VAL A 52 0.41 -28.44 5.26
C VAL A 52 1.06 -27.91 3.99
N THR A 53 0.28 -27.91 2.89
CA THR A 53 0.74 -27.42 1.60
C THR A 53 -0.26 -26.39 1.08
N VAL A 54 0.23 -25.20 0.72
CA VAL A 54 -0.53 -24.11 0.12
C VAL A 54 0.11 -23.75 -1.21
N ASN A 55 -0.65 -23.70 -2.28
CA ASN A 55 -0.15 -23.45 -3.66
C ASN A 55 1.03 -24.35 -4.05
N GLY A 56 0.99 -25.64 -3.70
CA GLY A 56 2.06 -26.58 -3.99
C GLY A 56 3.33 -26.43 -3.15
N LYS A 57 3.42 -25.42 -2.31
CA LYS A 57 4.56 -25.19 -1.41
C LYS A 57 4.27 -25.75 -0.02
N PHE A 58 5.29 -26.37 0.59
CA PHE A 58 5.20 -26.81 1.99
C PHE A 58 5.27 -25.61 2.90
N VAL A 59 4.22 -25.43 3.71
CA VAL A 59 4.16 -24.42 4.75
C VAL A 59 4.61 -25.01 6.09
N SER A 60 4.28 -26.27 6.33
CA SER A 60 4.70 -27.00 7.53
C SER A 60 4.99 -28.46 7.23
N ASN A 61 5.99 -29.02 7.92
CA ASN A 61 6.32 -30.44 7.94
C ASN A 61 6.93 -30.79 9.30
N LYS A 62 6.10 -31.13 10.29
CA LYS A 62 6.51 -31.38 11.65
C LYS A 62 5.94 -32.71 12.17
N SER A 63 6.71 -33.45 12.96
CA SER A 63 6.31 -34.74 13.54
C SER A 63 6.03 -34.64 15.04
N PHE A 64 5.08 -35.43 15.53
CA PHE A 64 4.61 -35.42 16.90
C PHE A 64 4.50 -36.87 17.43
N LYS A 65 4.69 -37.06 18.73
CA LYS A 65 4.51 -38.37 19.39
C LYS A 65 3.04 -38.73 19.47
N ASP A 66 2.18 -37.75 19.73
CA ASP A 66 0.74 -37.92 19.98
C ASP A 66 -0.10 -37.21 18.95
N LEU A 67 -1.30 -37.73 18.68
CA LEU A 67 -2.26 -37.18 17.73
C LEU A 67 -2.77 -35.81 18.16
N ARG A 68 -3.09 -35.60 19.43
CA ARG A 68 -3.69 -34.36 19.93
C ARG A 68 -2.80 -33.13 19.72
N PRO A 69 -1.51 -33.12 20.08
CA PRO A 69 -0.60 -32.03 19.76
C PRO A 69 -0.43 -31.82 18.24
N ALA A 70 -0.47 -32.87 17.44
CA ALA A 70 -0.40 -32.77 15.99
C ALA A 70 -1.62 -32.03 15.40
N LEU A 71 -2.83 -32.32 15.91
CA LEU A 71 -4.04 -31.63 15.49
C LEU A 71 -4.04 -30.15 15.89
N ILE A 72 -3.69 -29.82 17.14
CA ILE A 72 -3.57 -28.43 17.59
C ILE A 72 -2.58 -27.65 16.72
N TYR A 73 -1.42 -28.23 16.47
CA TYR A 73 -0.41 -27.58 15.61
C TYR A 73 -0.88 -27.42 14.17
N ARG A 74 -1.59 -28.40 13.61
CA ARG A 74 -2.22 -28.29 12.29
C ARG A 74 -3.17 -27.10 12.23
N ASP A 75 -4.07 -26.97 13.22
CA ASP A 75 -5.08 -25.93 13.26
C ASP A 75 -4.41 -24.56 13.37
N GLN A 76 -3.41 -24.39 14.21
CA GLN A 76 -2.61 -23.15 14.29
C GLN A 76 -1.99 -22.77 12.94
N VAL A 77 -1.32 -23.72 12.26
CA VAL A 77 -0.70 -23.44 10.97
C VAL A 77 -1.74 -23.09 9.90
N VAL A 78 -2.88 -23.74 9.91
CA VAL A 78 -3.97 -23.45 8.95
C VAL A 78 -4.56 -22.06 9.21
N GLU A 79 -4.84 -21.71 10.46
CA GLU A 79 -5.33 -20.38 10.86
C GLU A 79 -4.35 -19.26 10.47
N GLU A 80 -3.05 -19.45 10.74
CA GLU A 80 -2.00 -18.51 10.33
C GLU A 80 -1.99 -18.29 8.80
N GLN A 81 -2.17 -19.37 8.01
CA GLN A 81 -2.20 -19.24 6.56
C GLN A 81 -3.47 -18.56 6.06
N ILE A 82 -4.62 -18.80 6.69
CA ILE A 82 -5.88 -18.10 6.39
C ILE A 82 -5.71 -16.60 6.66
N ALA A 83 -5.24 -16.24 7.85
CA ALA A 83 -5.03 -14.83 8.23
C ALA A 83 -4.07 -14.11 7.25
N ARG A 84 -2.99 -14.78 6.84
CA ARG A 84 -2.05 -14.24 5.85
C ARG A 84 -2.72 -13.99 4.49
N LEU A 85 -3.52 -14.93 3.98
CA LEU A 85 -4.22 -14.78 2.71
C LEU A 85 -5.31 -13.70 2.77
N GLU A 86 -5.99 -13.56 3.91
CA GLU A 86 -6.97 -12.49 4.14
C GLU A 86 -6.30 -11.11 4.16
N GLN A 87 -5.15 -10.99 4.81
CA GLN A 87 -4.37 -9.76 4.78
C GLN A 87 -3.91 -9.41 3.37
N GLU A 88 -3.34 -10.36 2.62
CA GLU A 88 -2.95 -10.18 1.22
C GLU A 88 -4.13 -9.73 0.35
N ASN A 89 -5.31 -10.31 0.54
CA ASN A 89 -6.53 -9.90 -0.15
C ASN A 89 -6.96 -8.47 0.20
N ALA A 90 -6.79 -8.04 1.45
CA ALA A 90 -7.10 -6.68 1.87
C ALA A 90 -6.17 -5.66 1.19
N GLU A 91 -4.87 -5.96 1.12
CA GLU A 91 -3.87 -5.15 0.42
C GLU A 91 -4.18 -5.04 -1.08
N LEU A 92 -4.46 -6.17 -1.75
CA LEU A 92 -4.82 -6.21 -3.17
C LEU A 92 -6.10 -5.42 -3.49
N ARG A 93 -7.11 -5.48 -2.61
CA ARG A 93 -8.34 -4.67 -2.76
C ARG A 93 -8.06 -3.18 -2.62
N ALA A 94 -7.22 -2.80 -1.65
CA ALA A 94 -6.83 -1.40 -1.48
C ALA A 94 -6.07 -0.86 -2.71
N GLU A 95 -5.15 -1.64 -3.29
CA GLU A 95 -4.47 -1.29 -4.55
C GLU A 95 -5.45 -1.15 -5.72
N LEU A 96 -6.42 -2.06 -5.84
CA LEU A 96 -7.43 -2.00 -6.90
C LEU A 96 -8.29 -0.73 -6.80
N GLU A 97 -8.70 -0.37 -5.59
CA GLU A 97 -9.47 0.86 -5.35
C GLU A 97 -8.66 2.12 -5.67
N LYS A 98 -7.38 2.17 -5.28
CA LYS A 98 -6.48 3.27 -5.66
C LYS A 98 -6.34 3.38 -7.19
N ALA A 99 -6.13 2.25 -7.88
CA ALA A 99 -6.02 2.23 -9.33
C ALA A 99 -7.29 2.71 -10.03
N LYS A 100 -8.48 2.33 -9.53
CA LYS A 100 -9.77 2.82 -10.03
C LYS A 100 -9.89 4.33 -9.83
N LEU A 101 -9.60 4.83 -8.62
CA LEU A 101 -9.67 6.25 -8.31
C LEU A 101 -8.73 7.08 -9.20
N ALA A 102 -7.53 6.57 -9.46
CA ALA A 102 -6.58 7.20 -10.37
C ALA A 102 -7.06 7.20 -11.83
N ALA A 103 -7.70 6.11 -12.27
CA ALA A 103 -8.28 5.99 -13.61
C ALA A 103 -9.49 6.92 -13.82
N GLU A 104 -10.29 7.15 -12.78
CA GLU A 104 -11.43 8.11 -12.80
C GLU A 104 -10.96 9.56 -12.80
N ASN A 105 -9.77 9.86 -12.26
CA ASN A 105 -9.25 11.22 -12.10
C ASN A 105 -7.90 11.47 -12.79
N PRO A 106 -7.68 11.07 -14.06
CA PRO A 106 -6.36 11.13 -14.71
C PRO A 106 -5.83 12.54 -14.88
N GLY A 107 -6.74 13.50 -15.10
CA GLY A 107 -6.40 14.93 -15.21
C GLY A 107 -5.85 15.51 -13.92
N TYR A 108 -6.48 15.18 -12.79
CA TYR A 108 -6.07 15.63 -11.47
C TYR A 108 -4.72 15.05 -11.05
N VAL A 109 -4.52 13.75 -11.24
CA VAL A 109 -3.22 13.08 -10.96
C VAL A 109 -2.09 13.69 -11.80
N ARG A 110 -2.34 13.94 -13.10
CA ARG A 110 -1.38 14.60 -13.99
C ARG A 110 -1.04 16.02 -13.53
N ALA A 111 -2.05 16.77 -13.08
CA ALA A 111 -1.86 18.13 -12.58
C ALA A 111 -1.00 18.16 -11.30
N ILE A 112 -1.26 17.26 -10.34
CA ILE A 112 -0.45 17.10 -9.12
C ILE A 112 1.02 16.79 -9.49
N LYS A 113 1.26 15.75 -10.32
CA LYS A 113 2.62 15.37 -10.76
C LYS A 113 3.32 16.53 -11.49
N GLY A 114 2.59 17.26 -12.33
CA GLY A 114 3.09 18.43 -13.03
C GLY A 114 3.47 19.58 -12.09
N LEU A 115 2.67 19.83 -11.04
CA LEU A 115 2.97 20.87 -10.05
C LEU A 115 4.15 20.47 -9.15
N ILE A 116 4.19 19.22 -8.67
CA ILE A 116 5.36 18.71 -7.92
C ILE A 116 6.65 18.91 -8.72
N LYS A 117 6.67 18.51 -9.99
CA LYS A 117 7.85 18.69 -10.87
C LYS A 117 8.28 20.17 -10.98
N ARG A 118 7.32 21.08 -11.10
CA ARG A 118 7.61 22.53 -11.19
C ARG A 118 8.12 23.11 -9.89
N LEU A 119 7.55 22.72 -8.75
CA LEU A 119 7.94 23.20 -7.42
C LEU A 119 9.29 22.62 -6.97
N SER A 120 9.62 21.39 -7.39
CA SER A 120 10.90 20.72 -7.11
C SER A 120 12.06 21.21 -8.00
N ALA A 121 11.80 22.11 -8.95
CA ALA A 121 12.84 22.64 -9.81
C ALA A 121 13.89 23.44 -9.01
N LYS A 122 15.18 23.19 -9.28
CA LYS A 122 16.30 23.88 -8.61
C LYS A 122 16.31 25.39 -8.87
N ASP A 123 15.86 25.80 -10.06
CA ASP A 123 15.81 27.21 -10.46
C ASP A 123 14.36 27.71 -10.41
N LEU A 124 14.09 28.58 -9.44
CA LEU A 124 12.83 29.29 -9.27
C LEU A 124 12.87 30.72 -9.76
N THR A 125 13.84 31.08 -10.60
CA THR A 125 13.87 32.39 -11.27
C THR A 125 12.89 32.45 -12.44
N SER A 126 12.45 33.64 -12.79
CA SER A 126 11.56 33.90 -13.92
C SER A 126 12.10 35.05 -14.74
N LYS A 127 12.25 34.84 -16.06
CA LYS A 127 12.65 35.89 -17.00
C LYS A 127 11.47 36.75 -17.47
N THR A 128 10.23 36.31 -17.20
CA THR A 128 9.02 36.90 -17.77
C THR A 128 8.20 37.73 -16.79
N ASN A 129 8.43 37.58 -15.48
CA ASN A 129 7.73 38.40 -14.50
C ASN A 129 8.63 39.46 -13.89
N GLN A 130 8.05 40.57 -13.42
CA GLN A 130 8.76 41.73 -12.90
C GLN A 130 9.51 41.46 -11.60
N SER A 131 9.13 40.48 -10.84
CA SER A 131 9.85 40.12 -9.60
C SER A 131 11.14 39.33 -9.90
N GLY A 132 11.33 38.82 -11.13
CA GLY A 132 12.41 37.91 -11.46
C GLY A 132 12.28 36.51 -10.83
N GLN A 133 11.19 36.24 -10.11
CA GLN A 133 11.00 35.04 -9.31
C GLN A 133 9.73 34.29 -9.68
N LYS A 134 9.80 32.97 -9.87
CA LYS A 134 8.59 32.14 -10.06
C LYS A 134 7.69 32.21 -8.82
N TYR A 135 6.39 32.14 -9.05
CA TYR A 135 5.35 32.18 -8.01
C TYR A 135 5.29 33.48 -7.19
N ILE A 136 6.00 34.55 -7.59
CA ILE A 136 5.96 35.85 -6.98
C ILE A 136 5.55 36.87 -8.05
N ALA A 137 4.39 37.48 -7.89
CA ALA A 137 3.92 38.57 -8.73
C ALA A 137 4.16 39.92 -8.01
N TYR A 138 4.49 40.96 -8.78
CA TYR A 138 4.53 42.35 -8.29
C TYR A 138 3.23 43.04 -8.65
N ASP A 139 2.51 43.53 -7.62
CA ASP A 139 1.29 44.28 -7.79
C ASP A 139 1.58 45.79 -7.75
N ARG A 140 1.47 46.43 -8.92
CA ARG A 140 1.66 47.89 -9.05
C ARG A 140 0.49 48.73 -8.60
N CYS A 141 -0.70 48.12 -8.48
CA CYS A 141 -1.93 48.83 -8.16
C CYS A 141 -2.11 49.07 -6.66
N SER A 142 -1.27 48.48 -5.81
CA SER A 142 -1.25 48.82 -4.39
C SER A 142 -0.33 50.03 -4.19
N ASP A 143 -0.80 51.08 -3.53
CA ASP A 143 -0.04 52.30 -3.24
C ASP A 143 1.31 52.10 -2.56
N SER A 144 1.54 50.88 -2.02
CA SER A 144 2.75 50.47 -1.32
C SER A 144 3.65 49.51 -2.10
N GLY A 145 3.28 49.10 -3.33
CA GLY A 145 3.98 48.08 -4.13
C GLY A 145 4.18 46.75 -3.39
N MET A 146 3.29 45.81 -3.59
CA MET A 146 3.34 44.53 -2.85
C MET A 146 3.75 43.35 -3.73
N TYR A 147 4.48 42.43 -3.13
CA TYR A 147 4.85 41.16 -3.76
C TYR A 147 3.92 40.03 -3.29
N GLY A 148 3.10 39.48 -4.22
CA GLY A 148 2.20 38.39 -3.94
C GLY A 148 2.83 37.03 -4.24
N VAL A 149 2.84 36.14 -3.25
CA VAL A 149 3.19 34.71 -3.46
C VAL A 149 1.91 33.95 -3.77
N HIS A 150 1.82 33.36 -4.97
CA HIS A 150 0.66 32.62 -5.42
C HIS A 150 1.04 31.24 -5.97
N ILE A 151 0.46 30.18 -5.41
CA ILE A 151 0.59 28.79 -5.88
C ILE A 151 -0.81 28.20 -5.95
N SER A 152 -1.17 27.64 -7.10
CA SER A 152 -2.50 27.03 -7.33
C SER A 152 -2.40 25.69 -8.08
N LEU A 153 -3.40 24.83 -7.85
CA LEU A 153 -3.60 23.53 -8.52
C LEU A 153 -5.02 23.47 -9.08
N ASN A 154 -5.16 23.47 -10.42
CA ASN A 154 -6.47 23.38 -11.09
C ASN A 154 -7.51 24.40 -10.57
N GLY A 155 -7.10 25.62 -10.26
CA GLY A 155 -7.95 26.65 -9.69
C GLY A 155 -8.07 26.65 -8.16
N GLU A 156 -7.67 25.59 -7.48
CA GLU A 156 -7.52 25.56 -6.03
C GLU A 156 -6.30 26.38 -5.60
N VAL A 157 -6.52 27.39 -4.76
CA VAL A 157 -5.44 28.23 -4.23
C VAL A 157 -4.79 27.53 -3.04
N LEU A 158 -3.53 27.14 -3.19
CA LEU A 158 -2.75 26.47 -2.15
C LEU A 158 -1.97 27.48 -1.29
N VAL A 159 -1.51 28.58 -1.89
CA VAL A 159 -0.82 29.69 -1.23
C VAL A 159 -1.23 30.99 -1.87
N ASP A 160 -1.67 31.97 -1.08
CA ASP A 160 -1.88 33.35 -1.51
C ASP A 160 -1.56 34.29 -0.34
N LYS A 161 -0.43 35.00 -0.45
CA LYS A 161 0.02 35.93 0.59
C LYS A 161 0.84 37.07 0.02
N ARG A 162 0.69 38.27 0.58
CA ARG A 162 1.35 39.51 0.13
C ARG A 162 2.41 39.98 1.11
N PHE A 163 3.48 40.60 0.57
CA PHE A 163 4.66 41.04 1.32
C PHE A 163 5.12 42.41 0.82
N PRO A 164 5.66 43.27 1.70
CA PRO A 164 6.11 44.61 1.34
C PRO A 164 7.39 44.58 0.49
N ASN A 165 8.20 43.53 0.59
CA ASN A 165 9.44 43.43 -0.18
C ASN A 165 9.64 41.99 -0.76
N VAL A 166 10.48 41.89 -1.78
CA VAL A 166 10.75 40.67 -2.51
C VAL A 166 11.50 39.63 -1.64
N CYS A 167 12.36 40.07 -0.72
CA CYS A 167 13.13 39.13 0.11
C CYS A 167 12.23 38.35 1.07
N GLU A 168 11.26 39.03 1.69
CA GLU A 168 10.25 38.37 2.53
C GLU A 168 9.37 37.43 1.70
N ALA A 169 8.95 37.87 0.51
CA ALA A 169 8.15 37.05 -0.39
C ALA A 169 8.92 35.78 -0.81
N VAL A 170 10.20 35.87 -1.16
CA VAL A 170 11.06 34.72 -1.49
C VAL A 170 11.20 33.77 -0.32
N THR A 171 11.50 34.30 0.87
CA THR A 171 11.64 33.50 2.09
C THR A 171 10.33 32.72 2.41
N HIS A 172 9.20 33.42 2.29
CA HIS A 172 7.89 32.79 2.49
C HIS A 172 7.59 31.74 1.41
N ARG A 173 7.82 32.06 0.13
CA ARG A 173 7.64 31.13 -0.98
C ARG A 173 8.40 29.82 -0.75
N ASP A 174 9.69 29.89 -0.41
CA ASP A 174 10.53 28.72 -0.26
C ASP A 174 10.08 27.84 0.93
N ARG A 175 9.60 28.45 2.00
CA ARG A 175 8.97 27.73 3.13
C ARG A 175 7.64 27.13 2.72
N ALA A 176 6.79 27.87 2.00
CA ALA A 176 5.50 27.43 1.54
C ALA A 176 5.61 26.27 0.52
N ILE A 177 6.57 26.33 -0.41
CA ILE A 177 6.85 25.25 -1.36
C ILE A 177 7.13 23.93 -0.65
N LYS A 178 7.95 23.93 0.41
CA LYS A 178 8.22 22.70 1.19
C LYS A 178 6.93 22.10 1.78
N LYS A 179 6.06 22.94 2.33
CA LYS A 179 4.78 22.52 2.90
C LYS A 179 3.84 21.99 1.81
N VAL A 180 3.71 22.71 0.70
CA VAL A 180 2.85 22.33 -0.44
C VAL A 180 3.35 21.03 -1.08
N LEU A 181 4.66 20.82 -1.21
CA LEU A 181 5.21 19.57 -1.73
C LEU A 181 4.86 18.37 -0.84
N ALA A 182 4.95 18.51 0.48
CA ALA A 182 4.52 17.44 1.40
C ALA A 182 3.02 17.12 1.21
N GLU A 183 2.17 18.14 1.20
CA GLU A 183 0.72 17.97 1.00
C GLU A 183 0.37 17.35 -0.35
N LEU A 184 1.05 17.76 -1.44
CA LEU A 184 0.83 17.19 -2.77
C LEU A 184 1.27 15.73 -2.86
N ASN A 185 2.36 15.36 -2.19
CA ASN A 185 2.80 13.97 -2.12
C ASN A 185 1.80 13.12 -1.32
N ASP A 186 1.26 13.63 -0.20
CA ASP A 186 0.21 12.96 0.56
C ASP A 186 -1.09 12.79 -0.26
N ARG A 187 -1.46 13.81 -1.05
CA ARG A 187 -2.58 13.72 -1.99
C ARG A 187 -2.31 12.69 -3.08
N LEU A 188 -1.11 12.65 -3.64
CA LEU A 188 -0.73 11.71 -4.70
C LEU A 188 -0.72 10.26 -4.20
N ALA A 189 -0.24 10.01 -2.98
CA ALA A 189 -0.21 8.68 -2.35
C ALA A 189 -1.60 8.02 -2.21
N LYS A 190 -2.69 8.81 -2.29
CA LYS A 190 -4.06 8.26 -2.30
C LYS A 190 -4.43 7.62 -3.64
N PHE A 191 -3.66 7.89 -4.70
CA PHE A 191 -3.88 7.41 -6.06
C PHE A 191 -2.80 6.40 -6.52
N GLU A 192 -1.71 6.26 -5.78
CA GLU A 192 -0.62 5.31 -5.97
C GLU A 192 -0.65 4.18 -4.93
#